data_09f2cb4519a892e810a7354aaa238e27
#
_entry.id   09f2cb4519a892e810a7354aaa238e27
#
_cell.length_a   1.000
_cell.length_b   1.000
_cell.length_c   1.000
_cell.angle_alpha   90.00
_cell.angle_beta   90.00
_cell.angle_gamma   90.00
#
_symmetry.space_group_name_H-M   'P 1'
#
loop_
_entity.id
_entity.type
_entity.pdbx_description
1 polymer ?
#
loop_
_entity_poly.entity_id
_entity_poly.type
_entity_poly.pdbx_seq_one_letter_code
_entity_poly.pdbx_strand_id
1 'polypeptide(L)'
;LDFLGRVFEDRFLIADVVMRAEFPSQRWFWFDPPFNPEQSALLHRQADNVWRIDMQLGPDADPEREREPAQVIPRIRRMLGPDVPFDLEWTSVYTFKCRRLESFRSGRVLFAGDSAHQVSPFGARGANSGVQDVDNLVWKLALVLVGEASEALLDSYDAERIPAADENILNSSRSTDFITPKSNGSRALRDATLDLATDWPFARALVNSGRLSRPATYR
;
A
#
# COMPACT_ATOMS: atom_id res chain seq x y z
N LEU A 1 -8.88 11.84 19.72
CA LEU A 1 -7.95 10.79 19.30
C LEU A 1 -7.21 11.27 18.06
N ASP A 2 -5.89 11.33 18.15
CA ASP A 2 -5.05 11.80 17.05
C ASP A 2 -4.35 10.62 16.35
N PHE A 3 -4.06 10.79 15.08
CA PHE A 3 -3.25 9.84 14.33
C PHE A 3 -1.77 10.14 14.48
N LEU A 4 -1.01 9.16 14.94
CA LEU A 4 0.46 9.18 15.01
C LEU A 4 1.06 8.55 13.77
N GLY A 5 2.02 9.22 13.12
CA GLY A 5 2.67 8.74 11.91
C GLY A 5 2.80 9.81 10.85
N ARG A 6 2.88 9.40 9.57
CA ARG A 6 3.08 10.34 8.47
C ARG A 6 2.11 10.13 7.31
N VAL A 7 1.87 11.20 6.58
CA VAL A 7 1.27 11.20 5.25
C VAL A 7 2.40 11.39 4.25
N PHE A 8 2.45 10.54 3.23
CA PHE A 8 3.42 10.70 2.14
C PHE A 8 2.96 11.81 1.20
N GLU A 9 3.89 12.55 0.65
CA GLU A 9 3.59 13.59 -0.36
C GLU A 9 3.39 13.00 -1.74
N ASP A 10 3.85 11.75 -1.95
CA ASP A 10 3.71 11.06 -3.21
C ASP A 10 2.24 10.82 -3.56
N ARG A 11 1.93 11.11 -4.80
CA ARG A 11 0.63 10.86 -5.41
C ARG A 11 0.74 9.76 -6.44
N PHE A 12 -0.25 8.89 -6.47
CA PHE A 12 -0.32 7.82 -7.45
C PHE A 12 -1.66 7.90 -8.18
N LEU A 13 -1.58 8.02 -9.49
CA LEU A 13 -2.72 7.78 -10.35
C LEU A 13 -2.96 6.28 -10.40
N ILE A 14 -4.17 5.85 -10.07
CA ILE A 14 -4.64 4.49 -10.21
C ILE A 14 -5.68 4.48 -11.32
N ALA A 15 -5.48 3.64 -12.32
CA ALA A 15 -6.43 3.45 -13.41
C ALA A 15 -6.74 1.97 -13.59
N ASP A 16 -8.01 1.63 -13.58
CA ASP A 16 -8.50 0.31 -13.95
C ASP A 16 -8.98 0.34 -15.40
N VAL A 17 -8.43 -0.56 -16.21
CA VAL A 17 -8.74 -0.67 -17.64
C VAL A 17 -9.10 -2.11 -18.01
N VAL A 18 -10.06 -2.29 -18.89
CA VAL A 18 -10.27 -3.56 -19.58
C VAL A 18 -9.40 -3.59 -20.82
N MET A 19 -8.45 -4.51 -20.86
CA MET A 19 -7.56 -4.69 -21.99
C MET A 19 -7.84 -6.02 -22.69
N ARG A 20 -7.84 -5.98 -24.03
CA ARG A 20 -7.93 -7.15 -24.88
C ARG A 20 -6.56 -7.67 -25.36
N ALA A 21 -5.48 -7.15 -24.77
CA ALA A 21 -4.13 -7.56 -25.07
C ALA A 21 -3.71 -8.77 -24.23
N GLU A 22 -2.95 -9.68 -24.83
CA GLU A 22 -2.37 -10.83 -24.13
C GLU A 22 -1.07 -10.41 -23.44
N PHE A 23 -1.18 -9.89 -22.22
CA PHE A 23 -0.04 -9.75 -21.33
C PHE A 23 0.06 -10.95 -20.39
N PRO A 24 1.27 -11.37 -20.00
CA PRO A 24 1.44 -12.33 -18.92
C PRO A 24 0.72 -11.85 -17.66
N SER A 25 0.00 -12.75 -16.96
CA SER A 25 -0.72 -12.42 -15.70
C SER A 25 0.21 -12.20 -14.51
N GLN A 26 1.35 -11.56 -14.75
CA GLN A 26 2.35 -11.21 -13.76
C GLN A 26 2.08 -9.80 -13.24
N ARG A 27 2.61 -9.51 -12.03
CA ARG A 27 2.70 -8.16 -11.53
C ARG A 27 4.00 -7.54 -12.04
N TRP A 28 3.88 -6.47 -12.82
CA TRP A 28 5.00 -5.73 -13.38
C TRP A 28 5.22 -4.47 -12.56
N PHE A 29 6.45 -4.22 -12.20
CA PHE A 29 6.84 -3.00 -11.51
C PHE A 29 8.06 -2.41 -12.19
N TRP A 30 7.97 -1.13 -12.55
CA TRP A 30 9.04 -0.38 -13.19
C TRP A 30 9.50 0.75 -12.29
N PHE A 31 10.81 0.91 -12.21
CA PHE A 31 11.48 2.06 -11.61
C PHE A 31 12.01 2.90 -12.75
N ASP A 32 11.56 4.16 -12.85
CA ASP A 32 12.02 5.12 -13.87
C ASP A 32 11.87 4.62 -15.33
N PRO A 33 10.71 4.15 -15.76
CA PRO A 33 10.53 3.71 -17.14
C PRO A 33 10.43 4.90 -18.10
N PRO A 34 10.82 4.73 -19.39
CA PRO A 34 10.76 5.80 -20.39
C PRO A 34 9.36 6.42 -20.57
N PHE A 35 8.30 5.67 -20.29
CA PHE A 35 6.93 6.16 -20.40
C PHE A 35 6.46 6.95 -19.16
N ASN A 36 7.16 6.87 -18.04
CA ASN A 36 6.93 7.62 -16.80
C ASN A 36 8.28 8.02 -16.14
N PRO A 37 9.05 8.93 -16.75
CA PRO A 37 10.41 9.26 -16.32
C PRO A 37 10.47 9.77 -14.88
N GLU A 38 11.53 9.38 -14.16
CA GLU A 38 11.80 9.72 -12.75
C GLU A 38 10.78 9.18 -11.73
N GLN A 39 9.78 8.46 -12.19
CA GLN A 39 8.66 7.97 -11.42
C GLN A 39 8.54 6.45 -11.55
N SER A 40 7.85 5.81 -10.61
CA SER A 40 7.53 4.39 -10.69
C SER A 40 6.20 4.14 -11.39
N ALA A 41 6.06 2.94 -11.95
CA ALA A 41 4.81 2.46 -12.50
C ALA A 41 4.58 0.99 -12.16
N LEU A 42 3.32 0.58 -12.09
CA LEU A 42 2.91 -0.79 -11.82
C LEU A 42 1.78 -1.18 -12.77
N LEU A 43 1.78 -2.44 -13.19
CA LEU A 43 0.71 -3.08 -13.92
C LEU A 43 0.42 -4.45 -13.32
N HIS A 44 -0.82 -4.76 -13.04
CA HIS A 44 -1.20 -6.12 -12.68
C HIS A 44 -2.65 -6.44 -13.04
N ARG A 45 -2.88 -7.71 -13.36
CA ARG A 45 -4.20 -8.20 -13.70
C ARG A 45 -5.06 -8.35 -12.46
N GLN A 46 -6.29 -7.91 -12.56
CA GLN A 46 -7.39 -8.13 -11.61
C GLN A 46 -8.32 -9.25 -12.14
N ALA A 47 -9.44 -9.49 -11.47
CA ALA A 47 -10.51 -10.32 -12.00
C ALA A 47 -11.13 -9.70 -13.28
N ASP A 48 -11.87 -10.49 -14.03
CA ASP A 48 -12.72 -10.06 -15.15
C ASP A 48 -12.00 -9.31 -16.28
N ASN A 49 -10.71 -9.65 -16.53
CA ASN A 49 -9.84 -8.98 -17.51
C ASN A 49 -9.58 -7.50 -17.24
N VAL A 50 -9.89 -7.02 -16.06
CA VAL A 50 -9.48 -5.70 -15.61
C VAL A 50 -7.99 -5.70 -15.29
N TRP A 51 -7.30 -4.64 -15.69
CA TRP A 51 -5.90 -4.42 -15.38
C TRP A 51 -5.75 -3.11 -14.61
N ARG A 52 -5.11 -3.19 -13.46
CA ARG A 52 -4.77 -2.02 -12.67
C ARG A 52 -3.41 -1.49 -13.06
N ILE A 53 -3.38 -0.20 -13.35
CA ILE A 53 -2.19 0.57 -13.66
C ILE A 53 -2.04 1.62 -12.56
N ASP A 54 -0.92 1.58 -11.83
CA ASP A 54 -0.57 2.61 -10.87
C ASP A 54 0.63 3.38 -11.42
N MET A 55 0.53 4.70 -11.51
CA MET A 55 1.61 5.58 -11.95
C MET A 55 1.91 6.60 -10.87
N GLN A 56 3.14 6.62 -10.39
CA GLN A 56 3.60 7.69 -9.52
C GLN A 56 3.52 9.01 -10.28
N LEU A 57 3.03 10.05 -9.64
CA LEU A 57 2.93 11.41 -10.17
C LEU A 57 4.01 12.29 -9.56
N GLY A 58 4.38 13.35 -10.25
CA GLY A 58 5.27 14.37 -9.71
C GLY A 58 4.67 15.11 -8.51
N PRO A 59 5.50 15.79 -7.72
CA PRO A 59 5.06 16.47 -6.49
C PRO A 59 4.02 17.58 -6.74
N ASP A 60 4.08 18.21 -7.89
CA ASP A 60 3.20 19.33 -8.28
C ASP A 60 1.91 18.88 -8.99
N ALA A 61 1.66 17.57 -9.07
CA ALA A 61 0.49 17.04 -9.76
C ALA A 61 -0.80 17.44 -9.06
N ASP A 62 -1.75 18.00 -9.81
CA ASP A 62 -3.10 18.30 -9.31
C ASP A 62 -3.95 17.02 -9.35
N PRO A 63 -4.41 16.46 -8.21
CA PRO A 63 -5.17 15.22 -8.18
C PRO A 63 -6.45 15.25 -9.00
N GLU A 64 -7.15 16.37 -9.02
CA GLU A 64 -8.42 16.51 -9.74
C GLU A 64 -8.19 16.47 -11.25
N ARG A 65 -7.18 17.18 -11.72
CA ARG A 65 -6.80 17.20 -13.12
C ARG A 65 -6.23 15.85 -13.59
N GLU A 66 -5.34 15.25 -12.79
CA GLU A 66 -4.61 14.03 -13.18
C GLU A 66 -5.51 12.80 -13.30
N ARG A 67 -6.67 12.79 -12.63
CA ARG A 67 -7.65 11.69 -12.75
C ARG A 67 -8.60 11.83 -13.95
N GLU A 68 -8.56 12.95 -14.68
CA GLU A 68 -9.42 13.13 -15.83
C GLU A 68 -9.02 12.19 -17.00
N PRO A 69 -9.98 11.58 -17.71
CA PRO A 69 -9.69 10.70 -18.84
C PRO A 69 -8.78 11.32 -19.90
N ALA A 70 -8.89 12.64 -20.10
CA ALA A 70 -8.05 13.40 -21.03
C ALA A 70 -6.56 13.39 -20.64
N GLN A 71 -6.22 13.23 -19.36
CA GLN A 71 -4.87 13.10 -18.85
C GLN A 71 -4.44 11.63 -18.73
N VAL A 72 -5.36 10.76 -18.32
CA VAL A 72 -5.10 9.34 -18.03
C VAL A 72 -4.85 8.56 -19.33
N ILE A 73 -5.72 8.69 -20.34
CA ILE A 73 -5.65 7.90 -21.58
C ILE A 73 -4.30 8.10 -22.32
N PRO A 74 -3.76 9.31 -22.48
CA PRO A 74 -2.46 9.49 -23.10
C PRO A 74 -1.30 8.86 -22.31
N ARG A 75 -1.37 8.83 -20.97
CA ARG A 75 -0.36 8.16 -20.11
C ARG A 75 -0.39 6.65 -20.32
N ILE A 76 -1.58 6.06 -20.32
CA ILE A 76 -1.76 4.63 -20.57
C ILE A 76 -1.27 4.25 -21.95
N ARG A 77 -1.58 5.04 -22.96
CA ARG A 77 -1.09 4.80 -24.34
C ARG A 77 0.43 4.88 -24.47
N ARG A 78 1.09 5.76 -23.72
CA ARG A 78 2.57 5.78 -23.70
C ARG A 78 3.16 4.49 -23.09
N MET A 79 2.45 3.91 -22.11
CA MET A 79 2.88 2.67 -21.45
C MET A 79 2.62 1.44 -22.31
N LEU A 80 1.43 1.32 -22.87
CA LEU A 80 0.97 0.11 -23.57
C LEU A 80 1.32 0.11 -25.06
N GLY A 81 1.55 1.28 -25.64
CA GLY A 81 1.65 1.48 -27.08
C GLY A 81 0.35 2.01 -27.69
N PRO A 82 0.44 2.65 -28.89
CA PRO A 82 -0.70 3.32 -29.51
C PRO A 82 -1.81 2.37 -29.98
N ASP A 83 -1.43 1.13 -30.33
CA ASP A 83 -2.32 0.17 -30.99
C ASP A 83 -3.02 -0.80 -30.02
N VAL A 84 -2.71 -0.74 -28.72
CA VAL A 84 -3.34 -1.61 -27.72
C VAL A 84 -4.74 -1.07 -27.39
N PRO A 85 -5.82 -1.82 -27.70
CA PRO A 85 -7.15 -1.40 -27.35
C PRO A 85 -7.40 -1.61 -25.84
N PHE A 86 -7.94 -0.58 -25.19
CA PHE A 86 -8.43 -0.65 -23.83
C PHE A 86 -9.62 0.26 -23.61
N ASP A 87 -10.45 -0.10 -22.65
CA ASP A 87 -11.55 0.70 -22.14
C ASP A 87 -11.21 1.13 -20.70
N LEU A 88 -11.27 2.43 -20.44
CA LEU A 88 -11.02 2.98 -19.11
C LEU A 88 -12.27 2.82 -18.24
N GLU A 89 -12.19 2.05 -17.15
CA GLU A 89 -13.32 1.83 -16.26
C GLU A 89 -13.33 2.76 -15.05
N TRP A 90 -12.17 2.99 -14.46
CA TRP A 90 -12.09 3.75 -13.22
C TRP A 90 -10.74 4.44 -13.07
N THR A 91 -10.76 5.61 -12.42
CA THR A 91 -9.57 6.39 -12.10
C THR A 91 -9.64 7.03 -10.73
N SER A 92 -8.51 7.10 -10.06
CA SER A 92 -8.37 7.84 -8.81
C SER A 92 -6.93 8.33 -8.66
N VAL A 93 -6.75 9.41 -7.91
CA VAL A 93 -5.42 9.80 -7.43
C VAL A 93 -5.38 9.61 -5.92
N TYR A 94 -4.40 8.85 -5.47
CA TYR A 94 -4.28 8.42 -4.09
C TYR A 94 -2.97 8.92 -3.46
N THR A 95 -3.08 9.32 -2.19
CA THR A 95 -1.94 9.72 -1.35
C THR A 95 -1.81 8.73 -0.19
N PHE A 96 -0.63 8.14 -0.02
CA PHE A 96 -0.41 7.11 0.98
C PHE A 96 -0.30 7.70 2.39
N LYS A 97 -0.79 6.93 3.34
CA LYS A 97 -0.72 7.25 4.76
C LYS A 97 -0.18 6.04 5.51
N CYS A 98 0.79 6.29 6.40
CA CYS A 98 1.32 5.28 7.31
C CYS A 98 1.22 5.86 8.72
N ARG A 99 0.09 5.60 9.39
CA ARG A 99 -0.24 6.19 10.69
C ARG A 99 -1.26 5.35 11.45
N ARG A 100 -1.33 5.52 12.75
CA ARG A 100 -2.35 4.89 13.60
C ARG A 100 -2.85 5.83 14.69
N LEU A 101 -3.99 5.49 15.27
CA LEU A 101 -4.47 6.12 16.50
C LEU A 101 -3.55 5.78 17.68
N GLU A 102 -3.50 6.65 18.66
CA GLU A 102 -2.81 6.40 19.93
C GLU A 102 -3.38 5.18 20.66
N SER A 103 -4.70 5.02 20.64
CA SER A 103 -5.43 3.90 21.21
C SER A 103 -6.53 3.47 20.24
N PHE A 104 -6.78 2.17 20.14
CA PHE A 104 -7.86 1.61 19.33
C PHE A 104 -9.17 1.48 20.11
N ARG A 105 -9.16 1.90 21.38
CA ARG A 105 -10.34 1.99 22.24
C ARG A 105 -10.48 3.39 22.82
N SER A 106 -11.70 3.94 22.78
CA SER A 106 -12.07 5.17 23.47
C SER A 106 -13.43 4.97 24.15
N GLY A 107 -13.41 4.65 25.44
CA GLY A 107 -14.60 4.29 26.19
C GLY A 107 -15.30 3.05 25.59
N ARG A 108 -16.49 3.25 25.02
CA ARG A 108 -17.28 2.18 24.37
C ARG A 108 -17.09 2.11 22.85
N VAL A 109 -16.25 2.94 22.27
CA VAL A 109 -15.93 2.94 20.84
C VAL A 109 -14.64 2.18 20.62
N LEU A 110 -14.66 1.23 19.71
CA LEU A 110 -13.53 0.40 19.28
C LEU A 110 -13.26 0.64 17.80
N PHE A 111 -12.00 0.84 17.47
CA PHE A 111 -11.52 1.13 16.12
C PHE A 111 -10.81 -0.09 15.54
N ALA A 112 -11.05 -0.43 14.28
CA ALA A 112 -10.41 -1.52 13.57
C ALA A 112 -10.14 -1.14 12.11
N GLY A 113 -9.15 -1.77 11.47
CA GLY A 113 -8.78 -1.47 10.09
C GLY A 113 -8.36 -0.02 9.90
N ASP A 114 -8.73 0.59 8.77
CA ASP A 114 -8.32 1.95 8.39
C ASP A 114 -8.78 3.04 9.36
N SER A 115 -9.81 2.77 10.18
CA SER A 115 -10.21 3.68 11.26
C SER A 115 -9.24 3.68 12.45
N ALA A 116 -8.48 2.60 12.64
CA ALA A 116 -7.48 2.46 13.69
C ALA A 116 -6.07 2.75 13.17
N HIS A 117 -5.71 2.21 12.02
CA HIS A 117 -4.38 2.35 11.41
C HIS A 117 -4.43 2.30 9.89
N GLN A 118 -3.57 3.05 9.24
CA GLN A 118 -3.44 3.15 7.80
C GLN A 118 -2.01 2.82 7.40
N VAL A 119 -1.85 2.05 6.32
CA VAL A 119 -0.55 1.69 5.75
C VAL A 119 -0.56 1.92 4.24
N SER A 120 0.61 2.10 3.65
CA SER A 120 0.73 2.16 2.18
C SER A 120 0.34 0.82 1.55
N PRO A 121 -0.09 0.79 0.27
CA PRO A 121 -0.49 -0.44 -0.41
C PRO A 121 0.68 -1.39 -0.68
N PHE A 122 1.93 -0.91 -0.55
CA PHE A 122 3.13 -1.71 -0.75
C PHE A 122 3.26 -2.77 0.35
N GLY A 123 3.07 -4.03 -0.04
CA GLY A 123 3.03 -5.18 0.86
C GLY A 123 1.64 -5.74 1.16
N ALA A 124 0.56 -5.11 0.64
CA ALA A 124 -0.83 -5.59 0.77
C ALA A 124 -1.27 -5.86 2.22
N ARG A 125 -0.91 -4.98 3.16
CA ARG A 125 -1.13 -5.20 4.61
C ARG A 125 -2.41 -4.57 5.17
N GLY A 126 -2.97 -3.55 4.51
CA GLY A 126 -4.12 -2.81 5.06
C GLY A 126 -5.31 -3.71 5.38
N ALA A 127 -5.92 -4.32 4.37
CA ALA A 127 -7.06 -5.21 4.55
C ALA A 127 -6.74 -6.43 5.44
N ASN A 128 -5.56 -7.05 5.24
CA ASN A 128 -5.13 -8.18 6.07
C ASN A 128 -5.01 -7.82 7.56
N SER A 129 -4.49 -6.64 7.86
CA SER A 129 -4.41 -6.15 9.25
C SER A 129 -5.79 -5.87 9.83
N GLY A 130 -6.70 -5.30 9.05
CA GLY A 130 -8.08 -5.08 9.46
C GLY A 130 -8.83 -6.38 9.77
N VAL A 131 -8.63 -7.44 8.98
CA VAL A 131 -9.17 -8.78 9.28
C VAL A 131 -8.59 -9.31 10.60
N GLN A 132 -7.28 -9.16 10.82
CA GLN A 132 -6.64 -9.56 12.09
C GLN A 132 -7.13 -8.75 13.29
N ASP A 133 -7.48 -7.47 13.12
CA ASP A 133 -8.08 -6.67 14.17
C ASP A 133 -9.44 -7.23 14.58
N VAL A 134 -10.29 -7.52 13.59
CA VAL A 134 -11.63 -8.08 13.83
C VAL A 134 -11.53 -9.45 14.48
N ASP A 135 -10.67 -10.33 13.98
CA ASP A 135 -10.43 -11.66 14.56
C ASP A 135 -9.99 -11.57 16.03
N ASN A 136 -9.09 -10.64 16.33
CA ASN A 136 -8.61 -10.40 17.71
C ASN A 136 -9.68 -9.80 18.62
N LEU A 137 -10.52 -8.90 18.10
CA LEU A 137 -11.48 -8.13 18.90
C LEU A 137 -12.79 -8.88 19.18
N VAL A 138 -13.32 -9.60 18.19
CA VAL A 138 -14.72 -10.09 18.21
C VAL A 138 -14.97 -11.07 19.36
N TRP A 139 -14.08 -12.03 19.59
CA TRP A 139 -14.25 -12.99 20.69
C TRP A 139 -14.09 -12.33 22.07
N LYS A 140 -13.20 -11.36 22.23
CA LYS A 140 -13.02 -10.58 23.47
C LYS A 140 -14.29 -9.79 23.78
N LEU A 141 -14.81 -9.10 22.77
CA LEU A 141 -16.04 -8.33 22.90
C LEU A 141 -17.24 -9.23 23.23
N ALA A 142 -17.35 -10.40 22.59
CA ALA A 142 -18.40 -11.37 22.86
C ALA A 142 -18.41 -11.82 24.33
N LEU A 143 -17.25 -12.20 24.88
CA LEU A 143 -17.12 -12.63 26.28
C LEU A 143 -17.49 -11.52 27.28
N VAL A 144 -17.12 -10.28 26.97
CA VAL A 144 -17.49 -9.13 27.81
C VAL A 144 -19.00 -8.86 27.75
N LEU A 145 -19.60 -8.92 26.56
CA LEU A 145 -21.05 -8.64 26.39
C LEU A 145 -21.95 -9.68 27.04
N VAL A 146 -21.52 -10.95 27.09
CA VAL A 146 -22.28 -12.01 27.79
C VAL A 146 -21.94 -12.11 29.27
N GLY A 147 -21.03 -11.27 29.78
CA GLY A 147 -20.65 -11.22 31.19
C GLY A 147 -19.67 -12.32 31.61
N GLU A 148 -19.06 -13.05 30.70
CA GLU A 148 -18.07 -14.10 31.00
C GLU A 148 -16.66 -13.54 31.20
N ALA A 149 -16.41 -12.30 30.80
CA ALA A 149 -15.16 -11.59 31.05
C ALA A 149 -15.42 -10.13 31.46
N SER A 150 -14.47 -9.57 32.20
CA SER A 150 -14.50 -8.15 32.58
C SER A 150 -14.10 -7.27 31.38
N GLU A 151 -14.48 -5.99 31.40
CA GLU A 151 -14.07 -5.01 30.38
C GLU A 151 -12.54 -4.88 30.23
N ALA A 152 -11.76 -5.25 31.26
CA ALA A 152 -10.30 -5.25 31.19
C ALA A 152 -9.75 -6.19 30.07
N LEU A 153 -10.53 -7.20 29.66
CA LEU A 153 -10.14 -8.03 28.51
C LEU A 153 -9.99 -7.20 27.23
N LEU A 154 -10.78 -6.14 27.04
CA LEU A 154 -10.70 -5.27 25.87
C LEU A 154 -9.42 -4.42 25.84
N ASP A 155 -8.75 -4.23 26.99
CA ASP A 155 -7.47 -3.50 27.03
C ASP A 155 -6.35 -4.33 26.35
N SER A 156 -6.49 -5.66 26.33
CA SER A 156 -5.57 -6.53 25.58
C SER A 156 -5.67 -6.34 24.06
N TYR A 157 -6.75 -5.78 23.53
CA TYR A 157 -6.85 -5.44 22.13
C TYR A 157 -5.81 -4.38 21.72
N ASP A 158 -5.72 -3.30 22.48
CA ASP A 158 -4.68 -2.28 22.29
C ASP A 158 -3.27 -2.86 22.47
N ALA A 159 -3.06 -3.64 23.53
CA ALA A 159 -1.75 -4.21 23.86
C ALA A 159 -1.23 -5.16 22.77
N GLU A 160 -2.12 -5.83 22.04
CA GLU A 160 -1.76 -6.78 20.98
C GLU A 160 -1.75 -6.11 19.58
N ARG A 161 -2.73 -5.24 19.29
CA ARG A 161 -2.89 -4.71 17.94
C ARG A 161 -2.06 -3.46 17.66
N ILE A 162 -1.78 -2.63 18.65
CA ILE A 162 -0.92 -1.44 18.48
C ILE A 162 0.51 -1.83 18.05
N PRO A 163 1.21 -2.77 18.73
CA PRO A 163 2.53 -3.19 18.27
C PRO A 163 2.51 -3.83 16.88
N ALA A 164 1.45 -4.57 16.53
CA ALA A 164 1.28 -5.14 15.21
C ALA A 164 1.09 -4.06 14.12
N ALA A 165 0.33 -3.01 14.42
CA ALA A 165 0.16 -1.86 13.54
C ALA A 165 1.47 -1.09 13.38
N ASP A 166 2.23 -0.84 14.46
CA ASP A 166 3.53 -0.18 14.42
C ASP A 166 4.52 -0.93 13.53
N GLU A 167 4.57 -2.25 13.63
CA GLU A 167 5.41 -3.08 12.79
C GLU A 167 5.00 -3.00 11.32
N ASN A 168 3.70 -3.04 11.02
CA ASN A 168 3.21 -2.90 9.65
C ASN A 168 3.49 -1.51 9.08
N ILE A 169 3.30 -0.45 9.87
CA ILE A 169 3.60 0.94 9.50
C ILE A 169 5.09 1.09 9.19
N LEU A 170 5.97 0.57 10.06
CA LEU A 170 7.41 0.65 9.85
C LEU A 170 7.84 -0.03 8.55
N ASN A 171 7.38 -1.25 8.31
CA ASN A 171 7.78 -2.01 7.13
C ASN A 171 7.15 -1.46 5.85
N SER A 172 5.89 -1.02 5.89
CA SER A 172 5.25 -0.38 4.74
C SER A 172 5.88 0.97 4.40
N SER A 173 6.28 1.76 5.42
CA SER A 173 6.99 3.02 5.22
C SER A 173 8.36 2.80 4.56
N ARG A 174 9.12 1.81 5.02
CA ARG A 174 10.41 1.45 4.40
C ARG A 174 10.26 1.01 2.95
N SER A 175 9.22 0.22 2.64
CA SER A 175 8.93 -0.18 1.27
C SER A 175 8.56 1.02 0.40
N THR A 176 7.76 1.95 0.94
CA THR A 176 7.41 3.19 0.24
C THR A 176 8.65 4.04 -0.03
N ASP A 177 9.50 4.25 0.97
CA ASP A 177 10.74 5.04 0.81
C ASP A 177 11.72 4.42 -0.19
N PHE A 178 11.77 3.09 -0.28
CA PHE A 178 12.56 2.40 -1.29
C PHE A 178 12.00 2.60 -2.70
N ILE A 179 10.67 2.51 -2.84
CA ILE A 179 9.99 2.66 -4.13
C ILE A 179 10.02 4.12 -4.61
N THR A 180 9.87 5.08 -3.68
CA THR A 180 9.80 6.52 -3.96
C THR A 180 10.92 7.28 -3.25
N PRO A 181 12.18 7.11 -3.67
CA PRO A 181 13.33 7.74 -3.00
C PRO A 181 13.26 9.27 -3.06
N LYS A 182 13.51 9.93 -1.92
CA LYS A 182 13.36 11.39 -1.75
C LYS A 182 14.64 12.18 -1.99
N SER A 183 15.77 11.51 -2.20
CA SER A 183 17.06 12.16 -2.43
C SER A 183 17.86 11.40 -3.49
N ASN A 184 18.85 12.08 -4.08
CA ASN A 184 19.77 11.46 -5.02
C ASN A 184 20.55 10.29 -4.37
N GLY A 185 20.90 10.41 -3.09
CA GLY A 185 21.56 9.32 -2.35
C GLY A 185 20.68 8.10 -2.17
N SER A 186 19.40 8.28 -1.78
CA SER A 186 18.45 7.16 -1.66
C SER A 186 18.11 6.54 -3.02
N ARG A 187 18.06 7.34 -4.09
CA ARG A 187 17.87 6.84 -5.46
C ARG A 187 19.08 5.98 -5.88
N ALA A 188 20.30 6.48 -5.71
CA ALA A 188 21.50 5.74 -6.03
C ALA A 188 21.61 4.42 -5.24
N LEU A 189 21.23 4.43 -3.96
CA LEU A 189 21.20 3.21 -3.13
C LEU A 189 20.16 2.20 -3.67
N ARG A 190 18.95 2.65 -4.03
CA ARG A 190 17.92 1.80 -4.62
C ARG A 190 18.41 1.17 -5.92
N ASP A 191 18.94 1.98 -6.83
CA ASP A 191 19.35 1.53 -8.16
C ASP A 191 20.51 0.53 -8.06
N ALA A 192 21.54 0.82 -7.25
CA ALA A 192 22.63 -0.11 -6.98
C ALA A 192 22.14 -1.41 -6.31
N THR A 193 21.13 -1.32 -5.43
CA THR A 193 20.53 -2.51 -4.79
C THR A 193 19.80 -3.36 -5.82
N LEU A 194 19.05 -2.76 -6.73
CA LEU A 194 18.33 -3.47 -7.81
C LEU A 194 19.32 -4.14 -8.77
N ASP A 195 20.37 -3.46 -9.18
CA ASP A 195 21.42 -4.02 -10.04
C ASP A 195 22.08 -5.25 -9.38
N LEU A 196 22.49 -5.11 -8.12
CA LEU A 196 23.08 -6.21 -7.35
C LEU A 196 22.10 -7.37 -7.12
N ALA A 197 20.81 -7.10 -6.98
CA ALA A 197 19.79 -8.12 -6.73
C ALA A 197 19.59 -9.08 -7.92
N THR A 198 20.02 -8.68 -9.11
CA THR A 198 20.03 -9.56 -10.28
C THR A 198 20.88 -10.79 -10.03
N ASP A 199 22.08 -10.63 -9.50
CA ASP A 199 23.09 -11.68 -9.37
C ASP A 199 23.29 -12.17 -7.93
N TRP A 200 23.02 -11.32 -6.92
CA TRP A 200 23.40 -11.57 -5.54
C TRP A 200 22.20 -11.76 -4.59
N PRO A 201 22.06 -12.93 -3.94
CA PRO A 201 20.93 -13.22 -3.03
C PRO A 201 20.81 -12.25 -1.85
N PHE A 202 21.93 -11.73 -1.30
CA PHE A 202 21.88 -10.79 -0.17
C PHE A 202 21.18 -9.49 -0.56
N ALA A 203 21.38 -9.01 -1.79
CA ALA A 203 20.74 -7.78 -2.28
C ALA A 203 19.24 -7.98 -2.51
N ARG A 204 18.81 -9.18 -2.91
CA ARG A 204 17.37 -9.54 -3.01
C ARG A 204 16.66 -9.39 -1.67
N ALA A 205 17.32 -9.70 -0.57
CA ALA A 205 16.76 -9.51 0.78
C ALA A 205 16.60 -8.02 1.15
N LEU A 206 17.38 -7.12 0.56
CA LEU A 206 17.20 -5.68 0.73
C LEU A 206 16.00 -5.15 -0.06
N VAL A 207 15.75 -5.70 -1.26
CA VAL A 207 14.56 -5.36 -2.07
C VAL A 207 13.28 -5.91 -1.42
N ASN A 208 13.32 -7.15 -0.96
CA ASN A 208 12.18 -7.79 -0.31
C ASN A 208 12.64 -8.66 0.86
N SER A 209 12.56 -8.11 2.05
CA SER A 209 12.90 -8.84 3.29
C SER A 209 11.93 -9.99 3.62
N GLY A 210 10.81 -10.10 2.92
CA GLY A 210 9.73 -11.03 3.24
C GLY A 210 8.96 -10.70 4.53
N ARG A 211 9.32 -9.62 5.22
CA ARG A 211 8.72 -9.28 6.52
C ARG A 211 7.24 -8.95 6.41
N LEU A 212 6.84 -8.25 5.35
CA LEU A 212 5.44 -7.94 5.08
C LEU A 212 4.58 -9.18 4.74
N SER A 213 5.18 -10.33 4.49
CA SER A 213 4.46 -11.60 4.25
C SER A 213 4.25 -12.43 5.52
N ARG A 214 4.71 -11.95 6.67
CA ARG A 214 4.58 -12.66 7.96
C ARG A 214 3.69 -11.87 8.91
N PRO A 215 2.78 -12.53 9.66
CA PRO A 215 1.99 -11.86 10.69
C PRO A 215 2.90 -11.32 11.80
N ALA A 216 2.44 -10.28 12.50
CA ALA A 216 3.09 -9.81 13.71
C ALA A 216 2.96 -10.87 14.83
N THR A 217 3.96 -10.94 15.67
CA THR A 217 3.95 -11.83 16.84
C THR A 217 3.51 -11.03 18.07
N TYR A 218 2.49 -11.52 18.75
CA TYR A 218 2.06 -10.94 20.03
C TYR A 218 3.03 -11.35 21.15
N ARG A 219 3.20 -10.45 22.10
CA ARG A 219 4.06 -10.67 23.28
C ARG A 219 3.23 -10.76 24.54
#